data_0a7c80b97a9fb7e80f467c379567a3dc
#
_entry.id   0a7c80b97a9fb7e80f467c379567a3dc
#
_cell.length_a   1.000
_cell.length_b   1.000
_cell.length_c   1.000
_cell.angle_alpha   90.00
_cell.angle_beta   90.00
_cell.angle_gamma   90.00
#
_symmetry.space_group_name_H-M   'P 1'
#
loop_
_entity.id
_entity.type
_entity.pdbx_description
1 polymer ?
#
loop_
_entity_poly.entity_id
_entity_poly.type
_entity_poly.pdbx_seq_one_letter_code
_entity_poly.pdbx_strand_id
1 'polypeptide(L)'
;KDRPYKFTAEAYYKALSNLVPYTVDNVKIVYDASQQCSGHAMGLDLKLYGEFVPGTDSWVSLSLMNTRININGKSIPLPTDQRYSLNLFFTDYFPGTDRWRMSLKLAFADGLPFGAPHRQLDEQPFRAPAYKRADIGMSYRLLNNEKGDRKSIFKNIWLGIDCLNLLGINNVNSYYWITDVTNQQYAVPNYLTG
;
A
#
# COMPACT_ATOMS: atom_id res chain seq x y z
N LYS A 1 -17.64 26.73 -14.27
CA LYS A 1 -17.59 25.47 -15.05
C LYS A 1 -16.80 24.48 -14.20
N ASP A 2 -17.47 23.56 -13.55
CA ASP A 2 -16.85 22.55 -12.71
C ASP A 2 -15.92 21.70 -13.58
N ARG A 3 -14.66 21.64 -13.19
CA ARG A 3 -13.69 20.77 -13.88
C ARG A 3 -13.89 19.36 -13.33
N PRO A 4 -13.95 18.33 -14.18
CA PRO A 4 -14.18 16.96 -13.73
C PRO A 4 -13.00 16.36 -12.95
N TYR A 5 -11.91 17.13 -12.77
CA TYR A 5 -10.70 16.64 -12.12
C TYR A 5 -10.36 17.43 -10.87
N LYS A 6 -9.93 16.69 -9.82
CA LYS A 6 -9.41 17.24 -8.58
C LYS A 6 -7.99 16.75 -8.37
N PHE A 7 -7.04 17.69 -8.29
CA PHE A 7 -5.69 17.42 -7.87
C PHE A 7 -5.51 17.85 -6.42
N THR A 8 -4.89 16.98 -5.62
CA THR A 8 -4.53 17.26 -4.23
C THR A 8 -3.04 16.97 -4.06
N ALA A 9 -2.34 17.89 -3.42
CA ALA A 9 -0.95 17.73 -3.02
C ALA A 9 -0.82 18.13 -1.55
N GLU A 10 -0.20 17.27 -0.75
CA GLU A 10 0.01 17.47 0.66
C GLU A 10 1.48 17.16 1.00
N ALA A 11 2.18 18.12 1.59
CA ALA A 11 3.51 17.92 2.12
C ALA A 11 3.45 17.98 3.65
N TYR A 12 4.15 17.08 4.33
CA TYR A 12 4.15 17.02 5.78
C TYR A 12 5.55 16.78 6.34
N TYR A 13 5.75 17.30 7.54
CA TYR A 13 6.93 17.03 8.35
C TYR A 13 6.51 16.86 9.81
N LYS A 14 6.93 15.77 10.43
CA LYS A 14 6.68 15.45 11.84
C LYS A 14 8.00 15.16 12.55
N ALA A 15 8.36 16.00 13.51
CA ALA A 15 9.45 15.73 14.43
C ALA A 15 8.97 14.74 15.50
N LEU A 16 9.78 13.74 15.79
CA LEU A 16 9.51 12.71 16.79
C LEU A 16 10.56 12.82 17.90
N SER A 17 10.12 12.90 19.14
CA SER A 17 10.99 12.95 20.31
C SER A 17 10.54 11.91 21.33
N ASN A 18 11.46 11.53 22.21
CA ASN A 18 11.22 10.58 23.29
C ASN A 18 10.70 9.23 22.80
N LEU A 19 11.17 8.80 21.63
CA LEU A 19 10.88 7.46 21.13
C LEU A 19 11.68 6.44 21.94
N VAL A 20 11.03 5.35 22.32
CA VAL A 20 11.67 4.23 23.01
C VAL A 20 12.05 3.18 21.97
N PRO A 21 13.34 2.86 21.79
CA PRO A 21 13.75 1.81 20.89
C PRO A 21 13.28 0.44 21.39
N TYR A 22 13.18 -0.52 20.48
CA TYR A 22 12.74 -1.86 20.80
C TYR A 22 13.53 -2.90 20.02
N THR A 23 13.51 -4.12 20.53
CA THR A 23 13.97 -5.33 19.82
C THR A 23 12.80 -6.27 19.62
N VAL A 24 12.90 -7.15 18.64
CA VAL A 24 11.93 -8.22 18.42
C VAL A 24 12.54 -9.52 18.88
N ASP A 25 11.99 -10.09 19.94
CA ASP A 25 12.36 -11.40 20.48
C ASP A 25 11.29 -12.41 20.06
N ASN A 26 11.57 -13.20 19.03
CA ASN A 26 10.63 -14.08 18.32
C ASN A 26 9.42 -13.28 17.78
N VAL A 27 8.30 -13.31 18.50
CA VAL A 27 7.08 -12.53 18.17
C VAL A 27 6.80 -11.43 19.22
N LYS A 28 7.66 -11.30 20.22
CA LYS A 28 7.48 -10.35 21.32
C LYS A 28 8.30 -9.09 21.06
N ILE A 29 7.68 -7.93 21.22
CA ILE A 29 8.35 -6.65 21.21
C ILE A 29 8.85 -6.35 22.62
N VAL A 30 10.16 -6.11 22.78
CA VAL A 30 10.82 -5.76 24.03
C VAL A 30 11.34 -4.33 23.90
N TYR A 31 10.79 -3.41 24.68
CA TYR A 31 11.18 -2.01 24.68
C TYR A 31 12.38 -1.78 25.61
N ASP A 32 13.37 -1.01 25.11
CA ASP A 32 14.48 -0.54 25.91
C ASP A 32 14.18 0.84 26.52
N ALA A 33 13.54 0.86 27.67
CA ALA A 33 13.16 2.08 28.37
C ALA A 33 14.36 2.87 28.93
N SER A 34 15.57 2.33 28.89
CA SER A 34 16.80 3.04 29.33
C SER A 34 17.28 4.05 28.28
N GLN A 35 16.82 3.96 27.06
CA GLN A 35 17.22 4.82 25.94
C GLN A 35 16.03 5.65 25.46
N GLN A 36 16.33 6.88 25.06
CA GLN A 36 15.38 7.76 24.38
C GLN A 36 15.99 8.21 23.04
N CYS A 37 15.20 8.12 22.01
CA CYS A 37 15.61 8.45 20.64
C CYS A 37 14.78 9.59 20.08
N SER A 38 15.32 10.26 19.08
CA SER A 38 14.61 11.23 18.25
C SER A 38 14.46 10.70 16.83
N GLY A 39 13.54 11.27 16.07
CA GLY A 39 13.34 10.88 14.70
C GLY A 39 12.54 11.91 13.93
N HIS A 40 12.21 11.58 12.70
CA HIS A 40 11.30 12.38 11.89
C HIS A 40 10.52 11.50 10.92
N ALA A 41 9.36 12.01 10.53
CA ALA A 41 8.59 11.49 9.41
C ALA A 41 8.25 12.66 8.49
N MET A 42 8.58 12.54 7.22
CA MET A 42 8.26 13.55 6.21
C MET A 42 7.82 12.88 4.92
N GLY A 43 6.99 13.58 4.16
CA GLY A 43 6.51 13.04 2.90
C GLY A 43 5.77 14.03 2.05
N LEU A 44 5.41 13.55 0.87
CA LEU A 44 4.61 14.24 -0.13
C LEU A 44 3.56 13.26 -0.67
N ASP A 45 2.29 13.60 -0.51
CA ASP A 45 1.17 12.85 -1.04
C ASP A 45 0.53 13.62 -2.19
N LEU A 46 0.44 12.98 -3.34
CA LEU A 46 -0.17 13.51 -4.57
C LEU A 46 -1.35 12.62 -4.96
N LYS A 47 -2.48 13.22 -5.29
CA LYS A 47 -3.66 12.50 -5.78
C LYS A 47 -4.33 13.27 -6.89
N LEU A 48 -4.55 12.60 -8.01
CA LEU A 48 -5.42 13.06 -9.09
C LEU A 48 -6.64 12.14 -9.11
N TYR A 49 -7.82 12.75 -8.98
CA TYR A 49 -9.11 12.07 -8.98
C TYR A 49 -10.02 12.76 -9.96
N GLY A 50 -10.85 12.01 -10.64
CA GLY A 50 -11.88 12.59 -11.49
C GLY A 50 -12.50 11.62 -12.47
N GLU A 51 -13.36 12.19 -13.27
CA GLU A 51 -14.10 11.52 -14.33
C GLU A 51 -13.27 11.56 -15.63
N PHE A 52 -12.33 10.61 -15.79
CA PHE A 52 -11.52 10.49 -16.99
C PHE A 52 -12.32 9.95 -18.18
N VAL A 53 -13.31 9.13 -17.87
CA VAL A 53 -14.32 8.62 -18.80
C VAL A 53 -15.68 9.04 -18.26
N PRO A 54 -16.55 9.67 -19.08
CA PRO A 54 -17.87 10.13 -18.62
C PRO A 54 -18.67 9.05 -17.90
N GLY A 55 -19.13 9.35 -16.68
CA GLY A 55 -19.90 8.42 -15.85
C GLY A 55 -19.07 7.43 -15.05
N THR A 56 -17.73 7.55 -15.02
CA THR A 56 -16.86 6.69 -14.20
C THR A 56 -15.84 7.51 -13.40
N ASP A 57 -15.60 7.10 -12.17
CA ASP A 57 -14.57 7.69 -11.31
C ASP A 57 -13.28 6.91 -11.41
N SER A 58 -12.19 7.63 -11.65
CA SER A 58 -10.85 7.06 -11.68
C SER A 58 -9.87 7.92 -10.88
N TRP A 59 -8.79 7.34 -10.39
CA TRP A 59 -7.80 8.08 -9.64
C TRP A 59 -6.41 7.46 -9.71
N VAL A 60 -5.41 8.29 -9.51
CA VAL A 60 -4.04 7.90 -9.27
C VAL A 60 -3.52 8.61 -8.04
N SER A 61 -2.79 7.91 -7.19
CA SER A 61 -2.11 8.48 -6.03
C SER A 61 -0.65 8.05 -5.98
N LEU A 62 0.21 9.00 -5.64
CA LEU A 62 1.62 8.78 -5.38
C LEU A 62 1.95 9.35 -4.01
N SER A 63 2.46 8.49 -3.13
CA SER A 63 2.99 8.87 -1.83
C SER A 63 4.50 8.67 -1.83
N LEU A 64 5.23 9.70 -1.41
CA LEU A 64 6.66 9.65 -1.15
C LEU A 64 6.88 9.90 0.33
N MET A 65 7.57 9.00 1.02
CA MET A 65 7.75 9.08 2.46
C MET A 65 9.19 8.77 2.87
N ASN A 66 9.65 9.42 3.91
CA ASN A 66 10.89 9.12 4.60
C ASN A 66 10.66 9.19 6.11
N THR A 67 10.85 8.06 6.79
CA THR A 67 10.71 7.99 8.24
C THR A 67 11.98 7.44 8.87
N ARG A 68 12.59 8.21 9.75
CA ARG A 68 13.88 7.90 10.36
C ARG A 68 13.83 8.03 11.87
N ILE A 69 14.62 7.18 12.53
CA ILE A 69 14.92 7.28 13.95
C ILE A 69 16.44 7.31 14.15
N ASN A 70 16.91 8.12 15.10
CA ASN A 70 18.31 8.20 15.44
C ASN A 70 18.56 7.37 16.70
N ILE A 71 19.31 6.30 16.55
CA ILE A 71 19.73 5.40 17.66
C ILE A 71 21.26 5.38 17.67
N ASN A 72 21.88 5.66 18.81
CA ASN A 72 23.34 5.62 18.97
C ASN A 72 24.10 6.44 17.91
N GLY A 73 23.53 7.61 17.51
CA GLY A 73 24.14 8.46 16.47
C GLY A 73 23.96 7.97 15.03
N LYS A 74 23.29 6.84 14.81
CA LYS A 74 22.95 6.32 13.49
C LYS A 74 21.50 6.67 13.13
N SER A 75 21.28 7.15 11.90
CA SER A 75 19.94 7.39 11.35
C SER A 75 19.48 6.16 10.61
N ILE A 76 18.47 5.48 11.13
CA ILE A 76 17.94 4.23 10.58
C ILE A 76 16.48 4.39 10.14
N PRO A 77 16.02 3.66 9.11
CA PRO A 77 14.62 3.71 8.72
C PRO A 77 13.74 3.05 9.80
N LEU A 78 12.59 3.66 10.08
CA LEU A 78 11.57 3.00 10.88
C LEU A 78 10.98 1.80 10.13
N PRO A 79 10.46 0.78 10.81
CA PRO A 79 9.83 -0.37 10.16
C PRO A 79 8.66 -0.03 9.23
N THR A 80 8.09 1.17 9.40
CA THR A 80 7.00 1.71 8.56
C THR A 80 7.51 2.55 7.39
N ASP A 81 8.84 2.67 7.18
CA ASP A 81 9.43 3.48 6.12
C ASP A 81 9.20 2.86 4.75
N GLN A 82 8.13 3.24 4.10
CA GLN A 82 7.80 2.89 2.72
C GLN A 82 8.09 4.10 1.82
N ARG A 83 9.26 4.12 1.18
CA ARG A 83 9.77 5.32 0.47
C ARG A 83 8.85 5.84 -0.62
N TYR A 84 8.11 4.94 -1.26
CA TYR A 84 7.10 5.30 -2.26
C TYR A 84 5.95 4.30 -2.30
N SER A 85 4.78 4.81 -2.68
CA SER A 85 3.59 4.00 -2.97
C SER A 85 2.81 4.65 -4.10
N LEU A 86 2.64 3.93 -5.20
CA LEU A 86 1.84 4.34 -6.35
C LEU A 86 0.63 3.43 -6.46
N ASN A 87 -0.56 4.03 -6.48
CA ASN A 87 -1.80 3.30 -6.67
C ASN A 87 -2.59 3.97 -7.79
N LEU A 88 -3.15 3.15 -8.67
CA LEU A 88 -4.03 3.59 -9.76
C LEU A 88 -5.31 2.76 -9.74
N PHE A 89 -6.42 3.44 -9.90
CA PHE A 89 -7.71 2.85 -10.19
C PHE A 89 -8.29 3.54 -11.41
N PHE A 90 -8.52 2.78 -12.45
CA PHE A 90 -9.10 3.27 -13.69
C PHE A 90 -10.34 2.45 -14.04
N THR A 91 -11.40 3.14 -14.48
CA THR A 91 -12.63 2.51 -14.94
C THR A 91 -13.02 3.04 -16.28
N ASP A 92 -13.55 2.16 -17.13
CA ASP A 92 -14.07 2.50 -18.44
C ASP A 92 -15.25 1.59 -18.79
N TYR A 93 -16.08 2.07 -19.71
CA TYR A 93 -17.13 1.26 -20.31
C TYR A 93 -16.62 0.52 -21.56
N PHE A 94 -17.20 -0.62 -21.84
CA PHE A 94 -16.97 -1.28 -23.11
C PHE A 94 -17.44 -0.42 -24.27
N PRO A 95 -16.69 -0.35 -25.38
CA PRO A 95 -17.12 0.41 -26.55
C PRO A 95 -18.52 0.01 -27.03
N GLY A 96 -19.39 1.02 -27.23
CA GLY A 96 -20.75 0.82 -27.74
C GLY A 96 -21.79 0.38 -26.73
N THR A 97 -21.43 0.26 -25.43
CA THR A 97 -22.41 -0.10 -24.38
C THR A 97 -22.08 0.55 -23.04
N ASP A 98 -23.13 1.01 -22.34
CA ASP A 98 -23.05 1.50 -20.98
C ASP A 98 -23.38 0.43 -19.92
N ARG A 99 -23.63 -0.79 -20.35
CA ARG A 99 -23.96 -1.92 -19.47
C ARG A 99 -22.76 -2.67 -18.94
N TRP A 100 -21.67 -2.72 -19.72
CA TRP A 100 -20.45 -3.38 -19.35
C TRP A 100 -19.40 -2.36 -18.94
N ARG A 101 -18.85 -2.51 -17.75
CA ARG A 101 -17.78 -1.65 -17.21
C ARG A 101 -16.59 -2.49 -16.80
N MET A 102 -15.42 -2.06 -17.20
CA MET A 102 -14.14 -2.64 -16.81
C MET A 102 -13.47 -1.76 -15.77
N SER A 103 -12.67 -2.37 -14.89
CA SER A 103 -11.80 -1.67 -13.97
C SER A 103 -10.40 -2.28 -13.98
N LEU A 104 -9.40 -1.41 -13.85
CA LEU A 104 -7.99 -1.77 -13.68
C LEU A 104 -7.52 -1.17 -12.35
N LYS A 105 -6.92 -1.98 -11.50
CA LYS A 105 -6.25 -1.54 -10.27
C LYS A 105 -4.78 -1.91 -10.37
N LEU A 106 -3.91 -0.94 -10.19
CA LEU A 106 -2.48 -1.15 -10.09
C LEU A 106 -1.99 -0.68 -8.73
N ALA A 107 -1.19 -1.49 -8.06
CA ALA A 107 -0.51 -1.14 -6.82
C ALA A 107 0.98 -1.44 -6.95
N PHE A 108 1.80 -0.45 -6.67
CA PHE A 108 3.25 -0.55 -6.68
C PHE A 108 3.81 0.21 -5.50
N ALA A 109 4.50 -0.48 -4.59
CA ALA A 109 5.00 0.12 -3.37
C ALA A 109 6.39 -0.41 -3.01
N ASP A 110 7.20 0.43 -2.37
CA ASP A 110 8.50 0.02 -1.86
C ASP A 110 8.35 -1.04 -0.76
N GLY A 111 9.32 -1.93 -0.67
CA GLY A 111 9.39 -2.89 0.41
C GLY A 111 9.65 -2.22 1.76
N LEU A 112 9.08 -2.77 2.82
CA LEU A 112 9.31 -2.29 4.19
C LEU A 112 10.69 -2.73 4.70
N PRO A 113 11.34 -1.92 5.56
CA PRO A 113 12.53 -2.35 6.30
C PRO A 113 12.20 -3.49 7.26
N PHE A 114 13.11 -4.43 7.37
CA PHE A 114 13.04 -5.50 8.36
C PHE A 114 14.45 -5.90 8.80
N GLY A 115 14.55 -6.63 9.90
CA GLY A 115 15.82 -7.09 10.44
C GLY A 115 15.72 -8.51 10.99
N ALA A 116 16.87 -9.12 11.28
CA ALA A 116 16.93 -10.40 11.93
C ALA A 116 16.38 -10.32 13.36
N PRO A 117 15.68 -11.37 13.86
CA PRO A 117 15.24 -11.43 15.24
C PRO A 117 16.45 -11.37 16.20
N HIS A 118 16.20 -10.90 17.42
CA HIS A 118 17.22 -10.73 18.48
C HIS A 118 18.32 -9.69 18.18
N ARG A 119 18.17 -8.90 17.10
CA ARG A 119 19.10 -7.82 16.74
C ARG A 119 18.47 -6.47 17.07
N GLN A 120 19.32 -5.50 17.40
CA GLN A 120 18.87 -4.13 17.58
C GLN A 120 18.49 -3.50 16.22
N LEU A 121 17.59 -2.50 16.25
CA LEU A 121 17.11 -1.84 15.03
C LEU A 121 18.21 -1.18 14.20
N ASP A 122 19.35 -0.82 14.81
CA ASP A 122 20.51 -0.22 14.15
C ASP A 122 21.48 -1.24 13.55
N GLU A 123 21.23 -2.53 13.77
CA GLU A 123 22.03 -3.63 13.24
C GLU A 123 21.45 -4.17 11.94
N GLN A 124 21.94 -3.64 10.82
CA GLN A 124 21.66 -4.13 9.45
C GLN A 124 20.18 -4.24 9.08
N PRO A 125 19.48 -3.13 8.89
CA PRO A 125 18.14 -3.19 8.34
C PRO A 125 18.18 -3.64 6.88
N PHE A 126 17.48 -4.71 6.57
CA PHE A 126 17.18 -5.15 5.21
C PHE A 126 15.90 -4.46 4.72
N ARG A 127 15.67 -4.51 3.43
CA ARG A 127 14.41 -4.04 2.84
C ARG A 127 13.80 -5.15 2.02
N ALA A 128 12.52 -5.40 2.25
CA ALA A 128 11.76 -6.36 1.45
C ALA A 128 11.71 -5.93 -0.02
N PRO A 129 11.53 -6.85 -0.96
CA PRO A 129 11.25 -6.53 -2.35
C PRO A 129 10.01 -5.64 -2.48
N ALA A 130 9.98 -4.82 -3.54
CA ALA A 130 8.84 -3.97 -3.81
C ALA A 130 7.57 -4.79 -4.06
N TYR A 131 6.47 -4.37 -3.45
CA TYR A 131 5.14 -4.92 -3.69
C TYR A 131 4.61 -4.48 -5.04
N LYS A 132 4.04 -5.41 -5.80
CA LYS A 132 3.48 -5.17 -7.13
C LYS A 132 2.21 -5.98 -7.29
N ARG A 133 1.13 -5.34 -7.75
CA ARG A 133 -0.13 -6.04 -8.00
C ARG A 133 -0.91 -5.37 -9.12
N ALA A 134 -1.48 -6.17 -9.98
CA ALA A 134 -2.43 -5.75 -11.00
C ALA A 134 -3.71 -6.57 -10.87
N ASP A 135 -4.84 -5.90 -10.73
CA ASP A 135 -6.16 -6.52 -10.68
C ASP A 135 -7.00 -5.99 -11.85
N ILE A 136 -7.84 -6.85 -12.41
CA ILE A 136 -8.82 -6.47 -13.42
C ILE A 136 -10.21 -6.86 -12.93
N GLY A 137 -11.16 -5.96 -13.09
CA GLY A 137 -12.55 -6.22 -12.76
C GLY A 137 -13.45 -6.02 -13.98
N MET A 138 -14.55 -6.74 -14.00
CA MET A 138 -15.61 -6.57 -14.98
C MET A 138 -16.95 -6.55 -14.27
N SER A 139 -17.81 -5.61 -14.63
CA SER A 139 -19.15 -5.52 -14.06
C SER A 139 -20.19 -5.29 -15.14
N TYR A 140 -21.34 -5.91 -14.93
CA TYR A 140 -22.51 -5.83 -15.81
C TYR A 140 -23.69 -5.21 -15.10
N ARG A 141 -24.34 -4.22 -15.73
CA ARG A 141 -25.55 -3.58 -15.21
C ARG A 141 -26.77 -4.39 -15.57
N LEU A 142 -27.30 -5.13 -14.59
CA LEU A 142 -28.51 -5.94 -14.72
C LEU A 142 -29.77 -5.08 -14.83
N LEU A 143 -29.84 -4.02 -14.00
CA LEU A 143 -31.00 -3.12 -13.94
C LEU A 143 -30.54 -1.67 -14.06
N ASN A 144 -31.22 -0.92 -14.92
CA ASN A 144 -31.13 0.52 -15.00
C ASN A 144 -32.55 1.12 -14.98
N ASN A 145 -32.95 1.68 -13.85
CA ASN A 145 -34.25 2.30 -13.66
C ASN A 145 -34.13 3.79 -13.28
N GLU A 146 -33.18 4.50 -13.91
CA GLU A 146 -32.95 5.93 -13.62
C GLU A 146 -34.12 6.81 -14.03
N LYS A 147 -34.92 6.39 -15.00
CA LYS A 147 -36.09 7.12 -15.48
C LYS A 147 -37.36 6.86 -14.65
N GLY A 148 -37.25 6.10 -13.59
CA GLY A 148 -38.15 6.11 -12.46
C GLY A 148 -39.55 5.56 -12.64
N ASP A 149 -39.72 4.24 -12.61
CA ASP A 149 -40.99 3.73 -12.06
C ASP A 149 -40.95 3.93 -10.55
N ARG A 150 -41.83 4.78 -10.00
CA ARG A 150 -41.89 5.09 -8.54
C ARG A 150 -42.12 3.88 -7.65
N LYS A 151 -42.39 2.70 -8.23
CA LYS A 151 -42.64 1.44 -7.53
C LYS A 151 -41.40 0.53 -7.38
N SER A 152 -40.31 0.83 -8.07
CA SER A 152 -39.08 0.00 -7.95
C SER A 152 -38.25 0.43 -6.77
N ILE A 153 -37.95 -0.52 -5.87
CA ILE A 153 -37.07 -0.33 -4.72
C ILE A 153 -35.62 -0.13 -5.19
N PHE A 154 -35.24 -0.77 -6.30
CA PHE A 154 -33.87 -0.70 -6.84
C PHE A 154 -33.82 0.20 -8.07
N LYS A 155 -32.86 1.13 -8.07
CA LYS A 155 -32.60 2.01 -9.23
C LYS A 155 -31.60 1.37 -10.18
N ASN A 156 -30.53 0.82 -9.64
CA ASN A 156 -29.46 0.18 -10.39
C ASN A 156 -29.02 -1.09 -9.68
N ILE A 157 -28.76 -2.16 -10.44
CA ILE A 157 -28.18 -3.40 -9.96
C ILE A 157 -26.99 -3.71 -10.86
N TRP A 158 -25.82 -3.88 -10.24
CA TRP A 158 -24.60 -4.29 -10.91
C TRP A 158 -24.16 -5.65 -10.38
N LEU A 159 -23.73 -6.53 -11.29
CA LEU A 159 -23.01 -7.76 -10.98
C LEU A 159 -21.58 -7.60 -11.42
N GLY A 160 -20.62 -7.91 -10.54
CA GLY A 160 -19.20 -7.78 -10.84
C GLY A 160 -18.41 -9.01 -10.46
N ILE A 161 -17.30 -9.21 -11.16
CA ILE A 161 -16.26 -10.18 -10.87
C ILE A 161 -14.91 -9.48 -10.96
N ASP A 162 -14.03 -9.76 -10.00
CA ASP A 162 -12.66 -9.24 -9.99
C ASP A 162 -11.67 -10.41 -10.03
N CYS A 163 -10.67 -10.31 -10.89
CA CYS A 163 -9.50 -11.16 -10.91
C CYS A 163 -8.35 -10.41 -10.22
N LEU A 164 -7.94 -10.93 -9.09
CA LEU A 164 -6.90 -10.33 -8.26
C LEU A 164 -5.53 -10.88 -8.66
N ASN A 165 -4.49 -10.04 -8.59
CA ASN A 165 -3.13 -10.42 -8.91
C ASN A 165 -3.00 -11.10 -10.29
N LEU A 166 -3.58 -10.50 -11.30
CA LEU A 166 -3.65 -11.03 -12.69
C LEU A 166 -2.30 -11.50 -13.23
N LEU A 167 -1.21 -10.86 -12.82
CA LEU A 167 0.14 -11.18 -13.29
C LEU A 167 0.81 -12.30 -12.47
N GLY A 168 0.14 -12.85 -11.45
CA GLY A 168 0.68 -13.92 -10.62
C GLY A 168 1.97 -13.53 -9.88
N ILE A 169 2.14 -12.26 -9.51
CA ILE A 169 3.37 -11.79 -8.87
C ILE A 169 3.41 -12.30 -7.43
N ASN A 170 4.47 -13.01 -7.09
CA ASN A 170 4.73 -13.48 -5.73
C ASN A 170 5.25 -12.32 -4.87
N ASN A 171 4.36 -11.68 -4.12
CA ASN A 171 4.74 -10.65 -3.17
C ASN A 171 5.17 -11.27 -1.84
N VAL A 172 6.26 -10.76 -1.27
CA VAL A 172 6.74 -11.21 0.04
C VAL A 172 5.86 -10.62 1.13
N ASN A 173 5.27 -11.47 1.95
CA ASN A 173 4.48 -11.08 3.11
C ASN A 173 5.32 -10.95 4.38
N SER A 174 6.23 -11.89 4.58
CA SER A 174 7.09 -11.98 5.76
C SER A 174 8.33 -12.80 5.46
N TYR A 175 9.20 -12.95 6.45
CA TYR A 175 10.36 -13.81 6.35
C TYR A 175 10.39 -14.80 7.51
N TYR A 176 10.72 -16.06 7.19
CA TYR A 176 11.17 -17.03 8.18
C TYR A 176 12.68 -16.91 8.32
N TRP A 177 13.17 -16.96 9.56
CA TRP A 177 14.59 -16.95 9.85
C TRP A 177 15.03 -18.37 10.20
N ILE A 178 16.01 -18.87 9.46
CA ILE A 178 16.59 -20.20 9.67
C ILE A 178 18.03 -20.01 10.09
N THR A 179 18.43 -20.63 11.20
CA THR A 179 19.80 -20.64 11.67
C THR A 179 20.43 -21.97 11.27
N ASP A 180 21.57 -21.93 10.61
CA ASP A 180 22.33 -23.13 10.23
C ASP A 180 23.22 -23.65 11.37
N VAL A 181 23.88 -24.75 11.12
CA VAL A 181 24.82 -25.41 12.09
C VAL A 181 26.03 -24.55 12.41
N THR A 182 26.32 -23.53 11.62
CA THR A 182 27.41 -22.56 11.83
C THR A 182 26.93 -21.29 12.54
N ASN A 183 25.70 -21.28 13.04
CA ASN A 183 25.02 -20.15 13.68
C ASN A 183 24.85 -18.92 12.77
N GLN A 184 24.78 -19.13 11.46
CA GLN A 184 24.39 -18.10 10.50
C GLN A 184 22.88 -18.07 10.28
N GLN A 185 22.32 -16.87 10.21
CA GLN A 185 20.89 -16.66 10.02
C GLN A 185 20.59 -16.32 8.55
N TYR A 186 19.59 -17.00 7.99
CA TYR A 186 19.11 -16.81 6.63
C TYR A 186 17.64 -16.39 6.63
N ALA A 187 17.32 -15.36 5.87
CA ALA A 187 15.95 -14.90 5.67
C ALA A 187 15.31 -15.66 4.50
N VAL A 188 14.33 -16.49 4.77
CA VAL A 188 13.55 -17.22 3.76
C VAL A 188 12.23 -16.51 3.53
N PRO A 189 11.93 -16.03 2.31
CA PRO A 189 10.71 -15.27 2.06
C PRO A 189 9.47 -16.18 2.14
N ASN A 190 8.44 -15.66 2.80
CA ASN A 190 7.09 -16.20 2.80
C ASN A 190 6.24 -15.38 1.84
N TYR A 191 5.76 -15.99 0.78
CA TYR A 191 5.02 -15.32 -0.26
C TYR A 191 3.52 -15.30 0.01
N LEU A 192 2.86 -14.19 -0.36
CA LEU A 192 1.42 -14.17 -0.54
C LEU A 192 1.09 -14.93 -1.83
N THR A 193 0.61 -16.14 -1.70
CA THR A 193 -0.02 -16.86 -2.81
C THR A 193 -1.44 -16.33 -2.95
N GLY A 194 -1.71 -15.56 -4.00
CA GLY A 194 -3.04 -15.10 -4.38
C GLY A 194 -3.69 -16.04 -5.36
#